data_929439bb28d6fbf4d0026559d3ad6507
#
_entry.id   929439bb28d6fbf4d0026559d3ad6507
#
_cell.length_a   1.000
_cell.length_b   1.000
_cell.length_c   1.000
_cell.angle_alpha   90.00
_cell.angle_beta   90.00
_cell.angle_gamma   90.00
#
_symmetry.space_group_name_H-M   'P 1'
#
loop_
_entity.id
_entity.type
_entity.pdbx_description
1 polymer ?
#
loop_
_entity_poly.entity_id
_entity_poly.type
_entity_poly.pdbx_seq_one_letter_code
_entity_poly.pdbx_strand_id
1 'polypeptide(L)'
;MSLNNVVPDIYKHLEGLSDGKPLPLTEEDIDSTLSGIKEALMSWASPSERNKEFTVRMSNVGKPARQLWFEKRDPQGRGLVDGPTQIKFLYGHLLEEIVLMLVRMTDHKVTDEQKEVDVNGIV
;
A
#
# COMPACT_ATOMS: atom_id res chain seq x y z
N MET A 1 -7.98 -11.85 18.52
CA MET A 1 -8.19 -10.40 18.36
C MET A 1 -9.13 -10.15 17.20
N SER A 2 -10.06 -9.26 17.34
CA SER A 2 -10.98 -8.87 16.26
C SER A 2 -10.38 -7.74 15.45
N LEU A 3 -10.49 -7.78 14.12
CA LEU A 3 -10.11 -6.67 13.23
C LEU A 3 -10.85 -5.36 13.58
N ASN A 4 -12.02 -5.47 14.19
CA ASN A 4 -12.81 -4.31 14.63
C ASN A 4 -12.14 -3.48 15.74
N ASN A 5 -11.11 -4.02 16.38
CA ASN A 5 -10.41 -3.35 17.48
C ASN A 5 -9.13 -2.63 17.04
N VAL A 6 -8.68 -2.81 15.79
CA VAL A 6 -7.41 -2.22 15.30
C VAL A 6 -7.41 -0.69 15.47
N VAL A 7 -8.43 -0.01 14.99
CA VAL A 7 -8.52 1.45 15.05
C VAL A 7 -8.67 1.96 16.48
N PRO A 8 -9.59 1.40 17.30
CA PRO A 8 -9.67 1.77 18.71
C PRO A 8 -8.37 1.54 19.49
N ASP A 9 -7.65 0.48 19.24
CA ASP A 9 -6.38 0.18 19.89
C ASP A 9 -5.29 1.21 19.52
N ILE A 10 -5.22 1.59 18.25
CA ILE A 10 -4.32 2.66 17.79
C ILE A 10 -4.66 3.98 18.50
N TYR A 11 -5.93 4.37 18.51
CA TYR A 11 -6.35 5.62 19.13
C TYR A 11 -6.05 5.68 20.63
N LYS A 12 -6.26 4.56 21.33
CA LYS A 12 -5.94 4.44 22.75
C LYS A 12 -4.45 4.71 23.02
N HIS A 13 -3.56 4.18 22.18
CA HIS A 13 -2.13 4.45 22.31
C HIS A 13 -1.79 5.92 22.02
N LEU A 14 -2.38 6.50 20.98
CA LEU A 14 -2.15 7.90 20.61
C LEU A 14 -2.66 8.88 21.68
N GLU A 15 -3.83 8.61 22.27
CA GLU A 15 -4.38 9.40 23.36
C GLU A 15 -3.48 9.33 24.61
N GLY A 16 -2.82 8.19 24.84
CA GLY A 16 -1.87 8.04 25.92
C GLY A 16 -0.67 9.01 25.87
N LEU A 17 -0.31 9.52 24.68
CA LEU A 17 0.73 10.54 24.53
C LEU A 17 0.37 11.82 25.28
N SER A 18 -0.88 12.23 25.27
CA SER A 18 -1.35 13.40 25.99
C SER A 18 -1.28 13.22 27.50
N ASP A 19 -1.33 11.98 27.97
CA ASP A 19 -1.17 11.59 29.37
C ASP A 19 0.30 11.33 29.77
N GLY A 20 1.25 11.64 28.89
CA GLY A 20 2.68 11.44 29.13
C GLY A 20 3.14 9.99 28.98
N LYS A 21 2.34 9.12 28.39
CA LYS A 21 2.73 7.73 28.12
C LYS A 21 3.40 7.65 26.76
N PRO A 22 4.64 7.07 26.68
CA PRO A 22 5.29 6.90 25.39
C PRO A 22 4.55 5.85 24.54
N LEU A 23 4.64 5.99 23.20
CA LEU A 23 4.13 4.97 22.29
C LEU A 23 4.99 3.69 22.41
N PRO A 24 4.35 2.50 22.34
CA PRO A 24 5.07 1.22 22.39
C PRO A 24 5.73 0.89 21.05
N LEU A 25 6.44 1.85 20.45
CA LEU A 25 7.24 1.68 19.24
C LEU A 25 8.65 1.26 19.62
N THR A 26 9.10 0.16 19.08
CA THR A 26 10.49 -0.30 19.22
C THR A 26 11.36 0.32 18.12
N GLU A 27 12.66 0.34 18.34
CA GLU A 27 13.62 0.75 17.31
C GLU A 27 13.52 -0.14 16.07
N GLU A 28 13.26 -1.44 16.27
CA GLU A 28 13.04 -2.40 15.20
C GLU A 28 11.80 -2.06 14.34
N ASP A 29 10.71 -1.63 14.96
CA ASP A 29 9.51 -1.18 14.24
C ASP A 29 9.80 0.04 13.38
N ILE A 30 10.57 0.99 13.90
CA ILE A 30 10.98 2.20 13.18
C ILE A 30 11.91 1.85 12.02
N ASP A 31 12.90 0.99 12.23
CA ASP A 31 13.83 0.54 11.20
C ASP A 31 13.09 -0.20 10.07
N SER A 32 12.13 -1.05 10.42
CA SER A 32 11.29 -1.75 9.45
C SER A 32 10.48 -0.76 8.61
N THR A 33 9.91 0.27 9.23
CA THR A 33 9.16 1.32 8.54
C THR A 33 10.07 2.14 7.61
N LEU A 34 11.27 2.50 8.07
CA LEU A 34 12.24 3.22 7.23
C LEU A 34 12.70 2.39 6.03
N SER A 35 12.89 1.09 6.20
CA SER A 35 13.19 0.17 5.09
C SER A 35 12.06 0.12 4.08
N GLY A 36 10.81 0.02 4.53
CA GLY A 36 9.63 0.06 3.66
C GLY A 36 9.51 1.38 2.89
N ILE A 37 9.73 2.50 3.55
CA ILE A 37 9.76 3.83 2.91
C ILE A 37 10.87 3.91 1.86
N LYS A 38 12.06 3.41 2.18
CA LYS A 38 13.19 3.38 1.23
C LYS A 38 12.84 2.57 -0.02
N GLU A 39 12.29 1.36 0.15
CA GLU A 39 11.87 0.51 -0.96
C GLU A 39 10.79 1.17 -1.80
N ALA A 40 9.80 1.79 -1.17
CA ALA A 40 8.74 2.51 -1.85
C ALA A 40 9.28 3.69 -2.69
N LEU A 41 10.22 4.46 -2.13
CA LEU A 41 10.86 5.56 -2.86
C LEU A 41 11.71 5.08 -4.03
N MET A 42 12.47 4.01 -3.85
CA MET A 42 13.30 3.43 -4.92
C MET A 42 12.43 2.87 -6.04
N SER A 43 11.36 2.18 -5.71
CA SER A 43 10.40 1.65 -6.69
C SER A 43 9.67 2.77 -7.44
N TRP A 44 9.23 3.80 -6.72
CA TRP A 44 8.56 4.96 -7.30
C TRP A 44 9.47 5.78 -8.24
N ALA A 45 10.74 5.94 -7.86
CA ALA A 45 11.73 6.68 -8.65
C ALA A 45 12.23 5.91 -9.89
N SER A 46 11.97 4.60 -9.94
CA SER A 46 12.38 3.76 -11.07
C SER A 46 11.34 3.81 -12.18
N PRO A 47 11.74 3.81 -13.46
CA PRO A 47 10.80 3.75 -14.56
C PRO A 47 9.99 2.44 -14.48
N SER A 48 8.67 2.55 -14.59
CA SER A 48 7.82 1.36 -14.64
C SER A 48 8.14 0.56 -15.90
N GLU A 49 8.31 -0.75 -15.75
CA GLU A 49 8.44 -1.66 -16.89
C GLU A 49 7.10 -1.70 -17.64
N ARG A 50 7.02 -0.94 -18.73
CA ARG A 50 5.81 -0.84 -19.57
C ARG A 50 5.49 -2.14 -20.33
N ASN A 51 6.41 -3.08 -20.35
CA ASN A 51 6.31 -4.33 -21.12
C ASN A 51 5.76 -5.50 -20.31
N LYS A 52 5.18 -5.27 -19.13
CA LYS A 52 4.55 -6.35 -18.38
C LYS A 52 3.31 -6.82 -19.12
N GLU A 53 3.22 -8.16 -19.25
CA GLU A 53 2.05 -8.83 -19.78
C GLU A 53 0.76 -8.31 -19.08
N PHE A 54 -0.30 -8.11 -19.86
CA PHE A 54 -1.56 -7.65 -19.32
C PHE A 54 -2.14 -8.70 -18.37
N THR A 55 -2.31 -8.29 -17.12
CA THR A 55 -2.96 -9.12 -16.09
C THR A 55 -4.18 -8.38 -15.56
N VAL A 56 -5.29 -9.07 -15.43
CA VAL A 56 -6.49 -8.51 -14.80
C VAL A 56 -6.25 -8.46 -13.30
N ARG A 57 -6.26 -7.26 -12.73
CA ARG A 57 -6.12 -7.01 -11.29
C ARG A 57 -7.47 -6.77 -10.65
N MET A 58 -7.58 -6.96 -9.35
CA MET A 58 -8.81 -6.64 -8.60
C MET A 58 -9.26 -5.19 -8.82
N SER A 59 -8.35 -4.25 -9.00
CA SER A 59 -8.65 -2.85 -9.34
C SER A 59 -9.31 -2.68 -10.72
N ASN A 60 -9.24 -3.68 -11.58
CA ASN A 60 -9.89 -3.69 -12.88
C ASN A 60 -11.32 -4.25 -12.84
N VAL A 61 -11.71 -4.87 -11.73
CA VAL A 61 -13.06 -5.41 -11.55
C VAL A 61 -14.06 -4.24 -11.55
N GLY A 62 -15.08 -4.36 -12.39
CA GLY A 62 -16.09 -3.30 -12.57
C GLY A 62 -15.80 -2.31 -13.70
N LYS A 63 -14.62 -2.35 -14.31
CA LYS A 63 -14.36 -1.60 -15.54
C LYS A 63 -15.18 -2.17 -16.71
N PRO A 64 -15.65 -1.31 -17.64
CA PRO A 64 -16.32 -1.80 -18.85
C PRO A 64 -15.46 -2.81 -19.62
N ALA A 65 -16.03 -3.91 -20.07
CA ALA A 65 -15.32 -4.95 -20.82
C ALA A 65 -14.57 -4.40 -22.05
N ARG A 66 -15.17 -3.42 -22.71
CA ARG A 66 -14.53 -2.73 -23.86
C ARG A 66 -13.24 -2.02 -23.47
N GLN A 67 -13.21 -1.38 -22.30
CA GLN A 67 -12.01 -0.71 -21.80
C GLN A 67 -10.90 -1.72 -21.52
N LEU A 68 -11.22 -2.83 -20.85
CA LEU A 68 -10.26 -3.90 -20.57
C LEU A 68 -9.72 -4.53 -21.85
N TRP A 69 -10.57 -4.68 -22.86
CA TRP A 69 -10.17 -5.21 -24.16
C TRP A 69 -9.14 -4.31 -24.86
N PHE A 70 -9.34 -2.99 -24.83
CA PHE A 70 -8.36 -2.03 -25.37
C PHE A 70 -7.06 -2.01 -24.56
N GLU A 71 -7.15 -2.02 -23.24
CA GLU A 71 -5.98 -2.06 -22.35
C GLU A 71 -5.12 -3.30 -22.59
N LYS A 72 -5.75 -4.43 -22.92
CA LYS A 72 -5.04 -5.67 -23.27
C LYS A 72 -4.33 -5.58 -24.62
N ARG A 73 -4.98 -4.98 -25.62
CA ARG A 73 -4.45 -4.92 -26.99
C ARG A 73 -3.39 -3.86 -27.19
N ASP A 74 -3.51 -2.75 -26.50
CA ASP A 74 -2.57 -1.64 -26.57
C ASP A 74 -2.16 -1.18 -25.17
N PRO A 75 -1.28 -1.94 -24.50
CA PRO A 75 -0.76 -1.55 -23.19
C PRO A 75 0.00 -0.22 -23.21
N GLN A 76 0.51 0.19 -24.36
CA GLN A 76 1.24 1.46 -24.54
C GLN A 76 0.30 2.65 -24.76
N GLY A 77 -0.93 2.41 -25.19
CA GLY A 77 -1.97 3.42 -25.34
C GLY A 77 -2.53 3.95 -24.03
N ARG A 78 -2.10 3.41 -22.88
CA ARG A 78 -2.39 3.99 -21.58
C ARG A 78 -1.78 5.38 -21.52
N GLY A 79 -2.60 6.38 -21.24
CA GLY A 79 -2.13 7.73 -21.07
C GLY A 79 -0.96 7.82 -20.09
N LEU A 80 -0.03 8.73 -20.35
CA LEU A 80 1.05 9.04 -19.41
C LEU A 80 0.44 9.55 -18.11
N VAL A 81 0.93 9.03 -16.99
CA VAL A 81 0.54 9.53 -15.67
C VAL A 81 1.20 10.89 -15.48
N ASP A 82 0.40 11.91 -15.22
CA ASP A 82 0.88 13.27 -15.01
C ASP A 82 1.64 13.42 -13.66
N GLY A 83 2.43 14.49 -13.54
CA GLY A 83 3.23 14.75 -12.34
C GLY A 83 2.42 14.77 -11.04
N PRO A 84 1.29 15.50 -10.95
CA PRO A 84 0.45 15.49 -9.76
C PRO A 84 -0.05 14.12 -9.35
N THR A 85 -0.39 13.26 -10.30
CA THR A 85 -0.83 11.88 -10.02
C THR A 85 0.32 11.02 -9.53
N GLN A 86 1.55 11.21 -10.04
CA GLN A 86 2.74 10.54 -9.53
C GLN A 86 3.00 10.88 -8.05
N ILE A 87 2.82 12.14 -7.66
CA ILE A 87 2.94 12.56 -6.25
C ILE A 87 1.88 11.90 -5.38
N LYS A 88 0.64 11.77 -5.87
CA LYS A 88 -0.42 11.05 -5.14
C LYS A 88 -0.05 9.58 -4.90
N PHE A 89 0.55 8.92 -5.87
CA PHE A 89 1.03 7.54 -5.70
C PHE A 89 2.12 7.46 -4.64
N LEU A 90 3.07 8.40 -4.64
CA LEU A 90 4.10 8.47 -3.61
C LEU A 90 3.49 8.62 -2.21
N TYR A 91 2.56 9.55 -2.02
CA TYR A 91 1.87 9.73 -0.75
C TYR A 91 1.12 8.46 -0.32
N GLY A 92 0.48 7.77 -1.25
CA GLY A 92 -0.19 6.49 -0.96
C GLY A 92 0.78 5.45 -0.39
N HIS A 93 1.92 5.27 -1.01
CA HIS A 93 2.94 4.34 -0.53
C HIS A 93 3.52 4.73 0.84
N LEU A 94 3.81 6.02 1.06
CA LEU A 94 4.32 6.50 2.35
C LEU A 94 3.29 6.35 3.46
N LEU A 95 2.02 6.65 3.19
CA LEU A 95 0.93 6.48 4.15
C LEU A 95 0.70 5.01 4.49
N GLU A 96 0.82 4.10 3.52
CA GLU A 96 0.74 2.66 3.77
C GLU A 96 1.78 2.22 4.81
N GLU A 97 3.03 2.61 4.64
CA GLU A 97 4.10 2.28 5.60
C GLU A 97 3.85 2.85 7.00
N ILE A 98 3.33 4.08 7.08
CA ILE A 98 2.98 4.70 8.36
C ILE A 98 1.81 3.96 9.03
N VAL A 99 0.78 3.59 8.28
CA VAL A 99 -0.37 2.83 8.80
C VAL A 99 0.08 1.46 9.29
N LEU A 100 0.92 0.76 8.54
CA LEU A 100 1.49 -0.53 8.96
C LEU A 100 2.29 -0.40 10.26
N MET A 101 3.06 0.66 10.43
CA MET A 101 3.78 0.95 11.66
C MET A 101 2.81 1.12 12.84
N LEU A 102 1.73 1.87 12.67
CA LEU A 102 0.72 2.07 13.70
C LEU A 102 0.00 0.76 14.08
N VAL A 103 -0.26 -0.11 13.11
CA VAL A 103 -0.86 -1.43 13.36
C VAL A 103 0.11 -2.34 14.11
N ARG A 104 1.40 -2.35 13.73
CA ARG A 104 2.43 -3.13 14.43
C ARG A 104 2.67 -2.67 15.86
N MET A 105 2.44 -1.39 16.15
CA MET A 105 2.51 -0.81 17.49
C MET A 105 1.46 -1.43 18.44
N THR A 106 0.37 -1.93 17.89
CA THR A 106 -0.66 -2.66 18.63
C THR A 106 -0.31 -4.14 18.72
N ASP A 107 -1.07 -4.93 19.45
CA ASP A 107 -0.89 -6.40 19.53
C ASP A 107 -1.37 -7.13 18.27
N HIS A 108 -1.77 -6.40 17.22
CA HIS A 108 -2.20 -6.98 15.95
C HIS A 108 -0.99 -7.38 15.10
N LYS A 109 -1.05 -8.60 14.57
CA LYS A 109 0.00 -9.12 13.71
C LYS A 109 -0.31 -8.81 12.24
N VAL A 110 0.63 -8.20 11.55
CA VAL A 110 0.57 -7.97 10.10
C VAL A 110 1.36 -9.05 9.38
N THR A 111 0.72 -9.73 8.44
CA THR A 111 1.34 -10.79 7.63
C THR A 111 0.88 -10.67 6.18
N ASP A 112 1.65 -11.24 5.27
CA ASP A 112 1.32 -11.29 3.84
C ASP A 112 1.08 -9.91 3.20
N GLU A 113 1.89 -8.92 3.57
CA GLU A 113 1.87 -7.58 2.98
C GLU A 113 2.14 -7.67 1.47
N GLN A 114 1.34 -6.95 0.68
CA GLN A 114 1.46 -6.91 -0.79
C GLN A 114 1.43 -8.31 -1.46
N LYS A 115 0.79 -9.28 -0.82
CA LYS A 115 0.70 -10.63 -1.35
C LYS A 115 -0.18 -10.66 -2.60
N GLU A 116 0.38 -11.13 -3.69
CA GLU A 116 -0.40 -11.42 -4.89
C GLU A 116 -1.23 -12.70 -4.69
N VAL A 117 -2.51 -12.59 -4.93
CA VAL A 117 -3.46 -13.72 -4.87
C VAL A 117 -4.11 -13.85 -6.23
N ASP A 118 -3.91 -14.98 -6.90
CA ASP A 118 -4.58 -15.30 -8.15
C ASP A 118 -5.92 -15.99 -7.86
N VAL A 119 -6.99 -15.37 -8.31
CA VAL A 119 -8.34 -15.95 -8.25
C VAL A 119 -8.87 -16.07 -9.68
N ASN A 120 -8.76 -17.26 -10.25
CA ASN A 120 -9.24 -17.54 -11.60
C ASN A 120 -8.67 -16.60 -12.69
N GLY A 121 -7.39 -16.25 -12.61
CA GLY A 121 -6.72 -15.35 -13.54
C GLY A 121 -6.88 -13.86 -13.22
N ILE A 122 -7.44 -13.52 -12.06
CA ILE A 122 -7.53 -12.15 -11.53
C ILE A 122 -6.54 -12.00 -10.37
N VAL A 123 -5.63 -11.05 -10.49
CA VAL A 123 -4.58 -10.77 -9.50
C VAL A 123 -4.86 -9.47 -8.74
#